data_5eb850b4333ce00e55dd7e76d8906369
#
_entry.id   5eb850b4333ce00e55dd7e76d8906369
#
_cell.length_a   1.000
_cell.length_b   1.000
_cell.length_c   1.000
_cell.angle_alpha   90.00
_cell.angle_beta   90.00
_cell.angle_gamma   90.00
#
_symmetry.space_group_name_H-M   'P 1'
#
loop_
_entity.id
_entity.type
_entity.pdbx_description
1 polymer ?
#
loop_
_entity_poly.entity_id
_entity_poly.type
_entity_poly.pdbx_seq_one_letter_code
_entity_poly.pdbx_strand_id
1 'polypeptide(L)'
;GVTAAVNASVQPLLERYVARLAEQLAAKGYQRDLLVMNGNGGMVAAKDVAKEAVKTVMSGPASGVMAAVATGRRAGMANLLTYDMGGTSTDVAMIRGGVAPVSNEIEVEYAMPIHVPMVDVRTVGAGGGSIARIDAGGMLRVGPESAGSAPGPVCYGRGGSRVTISDANLILGRLPASRFGQAAG
;
A
#
# COMPACT_ATOMS: atom_id res chain seq x y z
N GLY A 1 -18.17 -4.93 -18.89
CA GLY A 1 -16.83 -4.44 -19.18
C GLY A 1 -15.82 -4.84 -18.11
N VAL A 2 -14.56 -4.36 -18.23
CA VAL A 2 -13.42 -4.71 -17.34
C VAL A 2 -13.76 -4.56 -15.86
N THR A 3 -14.35 -3.43 -15.46
CA THR A 3 -14.73 -3.17 -14.06
C THR A 3 -15.63 -4.29 -13.49
N ALA A 4 -16.60 -4.77 -14.27
CA ALA A 4 -17.49 -5.86 -13.82
C ALA A 4 -16.74 -7.20 -13.70
N ALA A 5 -15.80 -7.47 -14.61
CA ALA A 5 -14.98 -8.68 -14.56
C ALA A 5 -14.05 -8.66 -13.32
N VAL A 6 -13.42 -7.54 -13.03
CA VAL A 6 -12.61 -7.36 -11.82
C VAL A 6 -13.48 -7.51 -10.57
N ASN A 7 -14.67 -6.91 -10.54
CA ASN A 7 -15.60 -7.08 -9.41
C ASN A 7 -15.92 -8.57 -9.17
N ALA A 8 -16.31 -9.28 -10.22
CA ALA A 8 -16.65 -10.70 -10.12
C ALA A 8 -15.46 -11.58 -9.68
N SER A 9 -14.24 -11.21 -10.07
CA SER A 9 -13.02 -11.93 -9.68
C SER A 9 -12.69 -11.72 -8.19
N VAL A 10 -12.82 -10.50 -7.69
CA VAL A 10 -12.44 -10.13 -6.31
C VAL A 10 -13.53 -10.48 -5.29
N GLN A 11 -14.80 -10.42 -5.69
CA GLN A 11 -15.95 -10.58 -4.81
C GLN A 11 -15.91 -11.84 -3.93
N PRO A 12 -15.68 -13.07 -4.45
CA PRO A 12 -15.71 -14.28 -3.62
C PRO A 12 -14.59 -14.34 -2.59
N LEU A 13 -13.44 -13.72 -2.89
CA LEU A 13 -12.30 -13.63 -1.97
C LEU A 13 -12.62 -12.65 -0.84
N LEU A 14 -13.17 -11.49 -1.20
CA LEU A 14 -13.52 -10.45 -0.24
C LEU A 14 -14.65 -10.90 0.70
N GLU A 15 -15.67 -11.57 0.19
CA GLU A 15 -16.77 -12.14 0.99
C GLU A 15 -16.22 -13.08 2.08
N ARG A 16 -15.41 -14.04 1.68
CA ARG A 16 -14.80 -15.00 2.63
C ARG A 16 -13.91 -14.32 3.66
N TYR A 17 -13.08 -13.38 3.20
CA TYR A 17 -12.18 -12.64 4.08
C TYR A 17 -12.95 -11.84 5.13
N VAL A 18 -13.95 -11.07 4.70
CA VAL A 18 -14.72 -10.19 5.58
C VAL A 18 -15.58 -10.98 6.56
N ALA A 19 -16.22 -12.07 6.10
CA ALA A 19 -16.99 -12.95 6.98
C ALA A 19 -16.10 -13.54 8.09
N ARG A 20 -14.95 -14.10 7.71
CA ARG A 20 -13.99 -14.67 8.66
C ARG A 20 -13.44 -13.62 9.63
N LEU A 21 -13.16 -12.42 9.17
CA LEU A 21 -12.69 -11.32 10.00
C LEU A 21 -13.77 -10.91 11.01
N ALA A 22 -15.02 -10.78 10.58
CA ALA A 22 -16.14 -10.45 11.46
C ALA A 22 -16.35 -11.50 12.54
N GLU A 23 -16.30 -12.79 12.18
CA GLU A 23 -16.37 -13.91 13.16
C GLU A 23 -15.23 -13.86 14.18
N GLN A 24 -13.99 -13.65 13.73
CA GLN A 24 -12.84 -13.57 14.63
C GLN A 24 -12.90 -12.37 15.58
N LEU A 25 -13.41 -11.25 15.11
CA LEU A 25 -13.61 -10.06 15.93
C LEU A 25 -14.74 -10.25 16.93
N ALA A 26 -15.85 -10.87 16.53
CA ALA A 26 -16.95 -11.21 17.41
C ALA A 26 -16.51 -12.15 18.52
N ALA A 27 -15.71 -13.18 18.21
CA ALA A 27 -15.12 -14.09 19.18
C ALA A 27 -14.21 -13.40 20.21
N LYS A 28 -13.64 -12.23 19.84
CA LYS A 28 -12.84 -11.37 20.73
C LYS A 28 -13.67 -10.30 21.45
N GLY A 29 -15.00 -10.36 21.36
CA GLY A 29 -15.91 -9.43 22.05
C GLY A 29 -16.22 -8.15 21.29
N TYR A 30 -15.81 -8.00 20.01
CA TYR A 30 -16.18 -6.86 19.19
C TYR A 30 -17.63 -6.99 18.72
N GLN A 31 -18.49 -6.04 19.11
CA GLN A 31 -19.94 -6.09 18.88
C GLN A 31 -20.46 -5.02 17.92
N ARG A 32 -19.55 -4.26 17.30
CA ARG A 32 -19.94 -3.18 16.36
C ARG A 32 -19.82 -3.65 14.93
N ASP A 33 -20.52 -2.95 14.02
CA ASP A 33 -20.37 -3.17 12.58
C ASP A 33 -18.91 -2.93 12.16
N LEU A 34 -18.34 -3.88 11.45
CA LEU A 34 -17.04 -3.73 10.83
C LEU A 34 -17.19 -2.82 9.62
N LEU A 35 -16.35 -1.79 9.54
CA LEU A 35 -16.28 -0.88 8.40
C LEU A 35 -15.04 -1.22 7.56
N VAL A 36 -15.22 -1.22 6.25
CA VAL A 36 -14.16 -1.46 5.27
C VAL A 36 -13.98 -0.19 4.43
N MET A 37 -12.74 0.22 4.24
CA MET A 37 -12.44 1.38 3.42
C MET A 37 -12.48 1.05 1.93
N ASN A 38 -13.01 1.96 1.16
CA ASN A 38 -12.97 1.95 -0.30
C ASN A 38 -11.76 2.73 -0.84
N GLY A 39 -11.41 2.50 -2.09
CA GLY A 39 -10.34 3.21 -2.77
C GLY A 39 -10.55 4.72 -2.92
N ASN A 40 -11.78 5.21 -2.79
CA ASN A 40 -12.10 6.65 -2.78
C ASN A 40 -11.95 7.30 -1.40
N GLY A 41 -11.51 6.56 -0.38
CA GLY A 41 -11.38 7.06 0.98
C GLY A 41 -12.66 7.03 1.81
N GLY A 42 -13.80 6.57 1.23
CA GLY A 42 -15.04 6.35 1.95
C GLY A 42 -15.06 4.99 2.66
N MET A 43 -16.00 4.82 3.58
CA MET A 43 -16.21 3.57 4.30
C MET A 43 -17.56 2.95 3.98
N VAL A 44 -17.62 1.62 3.99
CA VAL A 44 -18.84 0.83 3.80
C VAL A 44 -18.92 -0.26 4.86
N ALA A 45 -20.13 -0.65 5.26
CA ALA A 45 -20.29 -1.76 6.19
C ALA A 45 -19.82 -3.08 5.54
N ALA A 46 -19.13 -3.91 6.32
CA ALA A 46 -18.56 -5.16 5.85
C ALA A 46 -19.58 -6.08 5.16
N LYS A 47 -20.82 -6.10 5.64
CA LYS A 47 -21.92 -6.87 5.05
C LYS A 47 -22.30 -6.47 3.63
N ASP A 48 -21.97 -5.23 3.23
CA ASP A 48 -22.30 -4.67 1.91
C ASP A 48 -21.11 -4.57 0.97
N VAL A 49 -19.88 -4.64 1.48
CA VAL A 49 -18.65 -4.38 0.72
C VAL A 49 -18.48 -5.33 -0.47
N ALA A 50 -18.91 -6.58 -0.33
CA ALA A 50 -18.73 -7.59 -1.37
C ALA A 50 -19.59 -7.31 -2.62
N LYS A 51 -20.72 -6.62 -2.49
CA LYS A 51 -21.58 -6.25 -3.64
C LYS A 51 -20.83 -5.39 -4.66
N GLU A 52 -19.89 -4.58 -4.19
CA GLU A 52 -19.09 -3.66 -4.99
C GLU A 52 -17.59 -3.82 -4.67
N ALA A 53 -17.13 -5.07 -4.66
CA ALA A 53 -15.78 -5.46 -4.26
C ALA A 53 -14.67 -4.68 -4.99
N VAL A 54 -14.88 -4.32 -6.25
CA VAL A 54 -13.97 -3.50 -7.03
C VAL A 54 -13.66 -2.15 -6.40
N LYS A 55 -14.55 -1.59 -5.59
CA LYS A 55 -14.32 -0.33 -4.87
C LYS A 55 -13.26 -0.44 -3.77
N THR A 56 -12.87 -1.66 -3.36
CA THR A 56 -11.81 -1.87 -2.38
C THR A 56 -10.41 -1.87 -2.98
N VAL A 57 -10.31 -1.90 -4.31
CA VAL A 57 -9.03 -1.74 -5.00
C VAL A 57 -8.39 -0.41 -4.58
N MET A 58 -7.08 -0.42 -4.29
CA MET A 58 -6.33 0.73 -3.76
C MET A 58 -6.81 1.28 -2.40
N SER A 59 -7.61 0.52 -1.64
CA SER A 59 -8.09 0.97 -0.32
C SER A 59 -6.97 1.15 0.71
N GLY A 60 -5.88 0.38 0.62
CA GLY A 60 -4.70 0.52 1.48
C GLY A 60 -4.03 1.89 1.30
N PRO A 61 -3.52 2.23 0.10
CA PRO A 61 -2.98 3.56 -0.19
C PRO A 61 -3.95 4.69 0.14
N ALA A 62 -5.24 4.55 -0.23
CA ALA A 62 -6.27 5.54 0.09
C ALA A 62 -6.40 5.78 1.61
N SER A 63 -6.30 4.73 2.42
CA SER A 63 -6.33 4.83 3.88
C SER A 63 -5.18 5.68 4.41
N GLY A 64 -3.98 5.49 3.89
CA GLY A 64 -2.79 6.29 4.23
C GLY A 64 -2.99 7.77 3.91
N VAL A 65 -3.52 8.07 2.72
CA VAL A 65 -3.80 9.45 2.31
C VAL A 65 -4.87 10.09 3.18
N MET A 66 -5.95 9.38 3.50
CA MET A 66 -7.01 9.88 4.38
C MET A 66 -6.51 10.12 5.81
N ALA A 67 -5.61 9.26 6.31
CA ALA A 67 -4.94 9.47 7.60
C ALA A 67 -4.06 10.73 7.57
N ALA A 68 -3.34 10.97 6.47
CA ALA A 68 -2.56 12.18 6.28
C ALA A 68 -3.43 13.44 6.22
N VAL A 69 -4.60 13.40 5.55
CA VAL A 69 -5.59 14.49 5.58
C VAL A 69 -6.03 14.81 7.01
N ALA A 70 -6.39 13.77 7.78
CA ALA A 70 -6.82 13.96 9.17
C ALA A 70 -5.70 14.50 10.06
N THR A 71 -4.46 14.03 9.89
CA THR A 71 -3.28 14.50 10.62
C THR A 71 -2.93 15.93 10.25
N GLY A 72 -2.92 16.25 8.96
CA GLY A 72 -2.68 17.61 8.47
C GLY A 72 -3.70 18.61 9.01
N ARG A 73 -4.97 18.22 9.02
CA ARG A 73 -6.04 19.07 9.59
C ARG A 73 -5.81 19.38 11.07
N ARG A 74 -5.38 18.38 11.85
CA ARG A 74 -5.03 18.59 13.28
C ARG A 74 -3.79 19.46 13.46
N ALA A 75 -2.83 19.37 12.54
CA ALA A 75 -1.59 20.14 12.56
C ALA A 75 -1.74 21.55 11.92
N GLY A 76 -2.92 21.91 11.41
CA GLY A 76 -3.11 23.17 10.70
C GLY A 76 -2.46 23.23 9.32
N MET A 77 -2.12 22.10 8.74
CA MET A 77 -1.46 21.97 7.44
C MET A 77 -2.46 21.52 6.38
N ALA A 78 -2.81 22.39 5.45
CA ALA A 78 -3.77 22.11 4.40
C ALA A 78 -3.14 21.49 3.13
N ASN A 79 -1.85 21.72 2.92
CA ASN A 79 -1.13 21.23 1.74
C ASN A 79 -0.05 20.24 2.18
N LEU A 80 -0.14 19.01 1.72
CA LEU A 80 0.75 17.91 2.10
C LEU A 80 1.14 17.07 0.89
N LEU A 81 2.32 16.50 0.93
CA LEU A 81 2.73 15.40 0.10
C LEU A 81 2.83 14.15 0.98
N THR A 82 2.08 13.10 0.65
CA THR A 82 2.23 11.81 1.31
C THR A 82 3.33 11.01 0.63
N TYR A 83 4.05 10.23 1.43
CA TYR A 83 5.13 9.38 0.95
C TYR A 83 5.11 8.10 1.78
N ASP A 84 4.58 7.02 1.21
CA ASP A 84 4.48 5.71 1.85
C ASP A 84 5.39 4.71 1.12
N MET A 85 6.58 4.49 1.66
CA MET A 85 7.55 3.55 1.11
C MET A 85 7.34 2.16 1.70
N GLY A 86 6.80 1.27 0.89
CA GLY A 86 6.75 -0.16 1.18
C GLY A 86 8.06 -0.89 0.84
N GLY A 87 8.00 -2.22 0.83
CA GLY A 87 9.15 -3.05 0.44
C GLY A 87 9.47 -3.01 -1.04
N THR A 88 8.46 -2.90 -1.91
CA THR A 88 8.59 -3.01 -3.37
C THR A 88 8.34 -1.70 -4.09
N SER A 89 7.44 -0.88 -3.57
CA SER A 89 7.00 0.37 -4.19
C SER A 89 6.86 1.49 -3.16
N THR A 90 6.69 2.69 -3.66
CA THR A 90 6.40 3.89 -2.88
C THR A 90 5.15 4.54 -3.44
N ASP A 91 4.18 4.76 -2.58
CA ASP A 91 2.94 5.45 -2.91
C ASP A 91 3.03 6.92 -2.52
N VAL A 92 2.74 7.79 -3.48
CA VAL A 92 2.80 9.25 -3.33
C VAL A 92 1.45 9.84 -3.68
N ALA A 93 0.93 10.73 -2.84
CA ALA A 93 -0.26 11.50 -3.16
C ALA A 93 -0.11 12.94 -2.69
N MET A 94 -0.78 13.85 -3.41
CA MET A 94 -0.77 15.29 -3.12
C MET A 94 -2.11 15.69 -2.52
N ILE A 95 -2.06 16.31 -1.34
CA ILE A 95 -3.22 16.88 -0.66
C ILE A 95 -3.15 18.39 -0.81
N ARG A 96 -4.21 19.01 -1.30
CA ARG A 96 -4.32 20.47 -1.46
C ARG A 96 -5.56 20.99 -0.77
N GLY A 97 -5.41 22.07 0.01
CA GLY A 97 -6.52 22.65 0.76
C GLY A 97 -7.19 21.67 1.74
N GLY A 98 -6.46 20.67 2.23
CA GLY A 98 -6.99 19.62 3.11
C GLY A 98 -7.87 18.58 2.40
N VAL A 99 -7.80 18.50 1.07
CA VAL A 99 -8.58 17.57 0.24
C VAL A 99 -7.64 16.67 -0.55
N ALA A 100 -7.89 15.36 -0.50
CA ALA A 100 -7.24 14.40 -1.37
C ALA A 100 -7.95 14.39 -2.74
N PRO A 101 -7.24 14.53 -3.86
CA PRO A 101 -7.87 14.45 -5.18
C PRO A 101 -8.36 13.03 -5.47
N VAL A 102 -9.44 12.93 -6.23
CA VAL A 102 -10.03 11.66 -6.66
C VAL A 102 -9.95 11.58 -8.19
N SER A 103 -9.47 10.47 -8.69
CA SER A 103 -9.55 10.08 -10.10
C SER A 103 -10.76 9.17 -10.32
N ASN A 104 -11.43 9.30 -11.46
CA ASN A 104 -12.56 8.44 -11.84
C ASN A 104 -12.12 7.19 -12.59
N GLU A 105 -10.85 7.08 -12.89
CA GLU A 105 -10.28 5.97 -13.65
C GLU A 105 -8.89 5.65 -13.10
N ILE A 106 -8.65 4.38 -12.90
CA ILE A 106 -7.31 3.84 -12.59
C ILE A 106 -6.95 2.82 -13.65
N GLU A 107 -5.75 2.92 -14.17
CA GLU A 107 -5.16 1.92 -15.03
C GLU A 107 -4.51 0.85 -14.15
N VAL A 108 -5.05 -0.38 -14.25
CA VAL A 108 -4.42 -1.57 -13.70
C VAL A 108 -3.51 -2.16 -14.78
N GLU A 109 -2.66 -3.11 -14.45
CA GLU A 109 -1.74 -3.76 -15.38
C GLU A 109 -2.35 -4.02 -16.76
N TYR A 110 -1.54 -3.90 -17.83
CA TYR A 110 -1.93 -4.16 -19.22
C TYR A 110 -3.00 -3.22 -19.80
N ALA A 111 -2.98 -1.94 -19.43
CA ALA A 111 -3.91 -0.94 -19.97
C ALA A 111 -5.40 -1.30 -19.78
N MET A 112 -5.73 -1.96 -18.67
CA MET A 112 -7.10 -2.28 -18.30
C MET A 112 -7.68 -1.22 -17.35
N PRO A 113 -8.48 -0.25 -17.84
CA PRO A 113 -9.04 0.78 -17.00
C PRO A 113 -10.15 0.22 -16.11
N ILE A 114 -10.10 0.55 -14.83
CA ILE A 114 -11.20 0.38 -13.88
C ILE A 114 -11.86 1.73 -13.67
N HIS A 115 -13.14 1.82 -14.01
CA HIS A 115 -13.92 3.05 -13.86
C HIS A 115 -14.65 3.06 -12.52
N VAL A 116 -13.94 3.38 -11.45
CA VAL A 116 -14.49 3.66 -10.12
C VAL A 116 -13.70 4.82 -9.50
N PRO A 117 -14.37 5.72 -8.76
CA PRO A 117 -13.69 6.81 -8.08
C PRO A 117 -12.67 6.28 -7.07
N MET A 118 -11.42 6.73 -7.17
CA MET A 118 -10.34 6.37 -6.27
C MET A 118 -9.48 7.59 -5.93
N VAL A 119 -8.90 7.62 -4.74
CA VAL A 119 -7.90 8.62 -4.38
C VAL A 119 -6.75 8.57 -5.38
N ASP A 120 -6.34 9.72 -5.90
CA ASP A 120 -5.23 9.80 -6.87
C ASP A 120 -3.90 9.56 -6.16
N VAL A 121 -3.45 8.31 -6.23
CA VAL A 121 -2.16 7.86 -5.70
C VAL A 121 -1.28 7.46 -6.85
N ARG A 122 -0.04 7.93 -6.84
CA ARG A 122 0.98 7.56 -7.83
C ARG A 122 1.95 6.59 -7.20
N THR A 123 2.06 5.41 -7.77
CA THR A 123 2.99 4.38 -7.33
C THR A 123 4.29 4.45 -8.12
N VAL A 124 5.40 4.57 -7.41
CA VAL A 124 6.74 4.51 -7.97
C VAL A 124 7.32 3.12 -7.67
N GLY A 125 7.84 2.44 -8.68
CA GLY A 125 8.43 1.09 -8.57
C GLY A 125 9.80 1.10 -7.87
N ALA A 126 9.91 1.81 -6.75
CA ALA A 126 11.09 1.86 -5.90
C ALA A 126 10.66 1.82 -4.43
N GLY A 127 11.02 0.77 -3.73
CA GLY A 127 10.73 0.56 -2.31
C GLY A 127 11.98 0.13 -1.55
N GLY A 128 11.83 -0.14 -0.25
CA GLY A 128 12.94 -0.53 0.61
C GLY A 128 13.72 -1.75 0.15
N GLY A 129 13.05 -2.72 -0.49
CA GLY A 129 13.66 -3.92 -1.07
C GLY A 129 14.20 -3.75 -2.49
N SER A 130 14.07 -2.56 -3.11
CA SER A 130 14.59 -2.32 -4.45
C SER A 130 16.09 -2.49 -4.50
N ILE A 131 16.54 -3.34 -5.44
CA ILE A 131 17.94 -3.75 -5.56
C ILE A 131 18.74 -2.66 -6.25
N ALA A 132 19.86 -2.30 -5.65
CA ALA A 132 20.85 -1.43 -6.25
C ALA A 132 21.87 -2.24 -7.07
N ARG A 133 22.18 -1.78 -8.29
CA ARG A 133 23.17 -2.41 -9.17
C ARG A 133 23.83 -1.37 -10.05
N ILE A 134 25.04 -1.69 -10.52
CA ILE A 134 25.71 -0.93 -11.56
C ILE A 134 25.35 -1.59 -12.90
N ASP A 135 24.86 -0.81 -13.85
CA ASP A 135 24.55 -1.29 -15.20
C ASP A 135 25.82 -1.37 -16.08
N ALA A 136 25.67 -1.89 -17.30
CA ALA A 136 26.78 -2.05 -18.24
C ALA A 136 27.44 -0.72 -18.63
N GLY A 137 26.77 0.40 -18.45
CA GLY A 137 27.30 1.74 -18.69
C GLY A 137 27.97 2.37 -17.45
N GLY A 138 28.12 1.63 -16.33
CA GLY A 138 28.69 2.13 -15.09
C GLY A 138 27.74 3.00 -14.26
N MET A 139 26.44 3.06 -14.61
CA MET A 139 25.45 3.87 -13.91
C MET A 139 24.79 3.09 -12.76
N LEU A 140 24.62 3.77 -11.61
CA LEU A 140 23.84 3.21 -10.50
C LEU A 140 22.35 3.15 -10.91
N ARG A 141 21.78 1.96 -10.82
CA ARG A 141 20.36 1.71 -11.00
C ARG A 141 19.77 1.15 -9.71
N VAL A 142 18.56 1.60 -9.38
CA VAL A 142 17.81 1.13 -8.22
C VAL A 142 16.44 0.69 -8.70
N GLY A 143 16.10 -0.60 -8.45
CA GLY A 143 14.89 -1.21 -8.98
C GLY A 143 14.94 -1.39 -10.51
N PRO A 144 13.77 -1.72 -11.15
CA PRO A 144 12.49 -2.06 -10.51
C PRO A 144 12.51 -3.41 -9.77
N GLU A 145 13.59 -4.20 -9.93
CA GLU A 145 13.74 -5.48 -9.27
C GLU A 145 13.80 -5.31 -7.74
N SER A 146 13.04 -6.12 -7.00
CA SER A 146 12.99 -6.11 -5.55
C SER A 146 13.52 -7.43 -4.97
N ALA A 147 14.20 -7.36 -3.84
CA ALA A 147 14.61 -8.53 -3.07
C ALA A 147 13.41 -9.23 -2.38
N GLY A 148 12.22 -8.62 -2.43
CA GLY A 148 11.03 -9.14 -1.77
C GLY A 148 11.15 -9.16 -0.25
N SER A 149 10.34 -10.01 0.39
CA SER A 149 10.36 -10.22 1.84
C SER A 149 11.21 -11.43 2.27
N ALA A 150 11.43 -12.39 1.34
CA ALA A 150 12.23 -13.59 1.54
C ALA A 150 13.05 -13.89 0.25
N PRO A 151 14.38 -13.90 0.33
CA PRO A 151 15.21 -13.67 1.51
C PRO A 151 15.21 -12.20 1.97
N GLY A 152 14.83 -11.24 1.12
CA GLY A 152 14.76 -9.83 1.41
C GLY A 152 16.12 -9.12 1.38
N PRO A 153 16.16 -7.87 1.87
CA PRO A 153 17.38 -7.09 2.10
C PRO A 153 18.44 -7.85 2.89
N VAL A 154 19.72 -7.54 2.65
CA VAL A 154 20.83 -8.13 3.40
C VAL A 154 20.69 -7.88 4.90
N CYS A 155 20.24 -6.70 5.29
CA CYS A 155 20.04 -6.30 6.68
C CYS A 155 18.96 -7.10 7.43
N TYR A 156 18.14 -7.87 6.73
CA TYR A 156 17.15 -8.75 7.39
C TYR A 156 17.79 -10.01 7.98
N GLY A 157 19.03 -10.36 7.58
CA GLY A 157 19.72 -11.54 8.10
C GLY A 157 19.11 -12.88 7.65
N ARG A 158 18.31 -12.88 6.59
CA ARG A 158 17.58 -14.07 6.09
C ARG A 158 18.21 -14.71 4.84
N GLY A 159 19.49 -14.41 4.57
CA GLY A 159 20.20 -14.93 3.41
C GLY A 159 20.13 -14.04 2.17
N GLY A 160 19.62 -12.84 2.25
CA GLY A 160 19.71 -11.84 1.19
C GLY A 160 21.16 -11.48 0.91
N SER A 161 21.54 -11.38 -0.39
CA SER A 161 22.92 -11.11 -0.83
C SER A 161 23.04 -9.89 -1.74
N ARG A 162 21.92 -9.32 -2.17
CA ARG A 162 21.89 -8.15 -3.06
C ARG A 162 21.54 -6.90 -2.25
N VAL A 163 22.36 -5.85 -2.40
CA VAL A 163 22.17 -4.58 -1.68
C VAL A 163 20.88 -3.88 -2.12
N THR A 164 20.14 -3.36 -1.15
CA THR A 164 18.85 -2.68 -1.35
C THR A 164 18.84 -1.29 -0.74
N ILE A 165 17.75 -0.53 -0.97
CA ILE A 165 17.53 0.77 -0.32
C ILE A 165 17.47 0.60 1.21
N SER A 166 16.90 -0.48 1.73
CA SER A 166 16.88 -0.74 3.19
C SER A 166 18.27 -0.89 3.78
N ASP A 167 19.17 -1.58 3.07
CA ASP A 167 20.56 -1.74 3.51
C ASP A 167 21.29 -0.38 3.56
N ALA A 168 21.10 0.44 2.52
CA ALA A 168 21.65 1.78 2.48
C ALA A 168 21.09 2.66 3.63
N ASN A 169 19.80 2.61 3.90
CA ASN A 169 19.19 3.36 4.98
C ASN A 169 19.66 2.90 6.37
N LEU A 170 19.92 1.61 6.54
CA LEU A 170 20.52 1.10 7.78
C LEU A 170 21.94 1.66 7.99
N ILE A 171 22.79 1.60 6.96
CA ILE A 171 24.17 2.12 7.03
C ILE A 171 24.18 3.63 7.29
N LEU A 172 23.24 4.37 6.70
CA LEU A 172 23.08 5.82 6.91
C LEU A 172 22.44 6.17 8.27
N GLY A 173 22.12 5.19 9.11
CA GLY A 173 21.52 5.42 10.43
C GLY A 173 20.07 5.90 10.39
N ARG A 174 19.41 5.81 9.25
CA ARG A 174 17.98 6.18 9.10
C ARG A 174 17.05 5.10 9.64
N LEU A 175 17.54 3.88 9.72
CA LEU A 175 16.85 2.73 10.33
C LEU A 175 17.64 2.27 11.55
N PRO A 176 16.99 1.99 12.69
CA PRO A 176 17.67 1.54 13.90
C PRO A 176 18.13 0.09 13.75
N ALA A 177 19.44 -0.14 13.88
CA ALA A 177 20.06 -1.47 13.78
C ALA A 177 19.45 -2.49 14.75
N SER A 178 18.99 -2.05 15.91
CA SER A 178 18.35 -2.91 16.94
C SER A 178 17.03 -3.56 16.49
N ARG A 179 16.44 -3.09 15.39
CA ARG A 179 15.20 -3.64 14.82
C ARG A 179 15.48 -4.68 13.73
N PHE A 180 16.71 -4.80 13.26
CA PHE A 180 17.13 -5.72 12.20
C PHE A 180 18.04 -6.78 12.80
N GLY A 181 17.91 -8.04 12.40
CA GLY A 181 18.70 -9.16 12.93
C GLY A 181 18.06 -9.90 14.11
N GLN A 182 16.97 -9.42 14.69
CA GLN A 182 16.21 -10.17 15.71
C GLN A 182 15.15 -11.11 15.13
N ALA A 183 15.01 -11.18 13.82
CA ALA A 183 14.04 -12.06 13.16
C ALA A 183 14.61 -13.44 12.79
N ALA A 184 15.79 -13.79 13.30
CA ALA A 184 16.42 -15.11 13.18
C ALA A 184 16.40 -15.80 14.55
N GLY A 185 15.19 -15.98 15.11
CA GLY A 185 14.90 -16.78 16.28
C GLY A 185 13.62 -17.54 16.04
#